data_2768d436c9e5d903b76c1af0ef692123
#
_entry.id   2768d436c9e5d903b76c1af0ef692123
#
_cell.length_a   1.000
_cell.length_b   1.000
_cell.length_c   1.000
_cell.angle_alpha   90.00
_cell.angle_beta   90.00
_cell.angle_gamma   90.00
#
_symmetry.space_group_name_H-M   'P 1'
#
loop_
_entity.id
_entity.type
_entity.pdbx_description
1 polymer ?
#
loop_
_entity_poly.entity_id
_entity_poly.type
_entity_poly.pdbx_seq_one_letter_code
_entity_poly.pdbx_strand_id
1 'polypeptide(L)'
;MNDGLLISHSGGIGSVFGEKHLKAIAIRGTGDFKLAHASKFIDIITKAIQNFRDNKDRIYEQMANICEELNLPLVEKIYYGSEKRGCLGCPIACLQQKQEEFLPHFTTLFCLTHLLGLYRLEEILVIYHLCLKKGIDPIALSVAARCVIELVKQGKVKETSLKIGDIEELINLMADQNSLLHKGAARLAQEYNIEEYFKGLKKELNEHLGIIFGNLNQVNEKMHILDALGICPYILLGFPFEMIKETFKTVTGKELDEGSLKNRGLKWMEDYTVFR
;
A
#
# COMPACT_ATOMS: atom_id res chain seq x y z
N MET A 1 -11.72 -3.91 4.71
CA MET A 1 -11.59 -3.04 5.91
C MET A 1 -11.46 -3.90 7.14
N ASN A 2 -10.47 -3.65 7.97
CA ASN A 2 -10.26 -4.39 9.22
C ASN A 2 -10.66 -3.48 10.38
N ASP A 3 -11.96 -3.40 10.66
CA ASP A 3 -12.55 -2.64 11.79
C ASP A 3 -12.10 -1.17 11.89
N GLY A 4 -11.82 -0.52 10.76
CA GLY A 4 -11.30 0.85 10.73
C GLY A 4 -9.83 1.01 11.11
N LEU A 5 -9.10 -0.09 11.33
CA LEU A 5 -7.68 -0.06 11.72
C LEU A 5 -6.73 -0.04 10.50
N LEU A 6 -7.08 -0.79 9.47
CA LEU A 6 -6.29 -0.90 8.25
C LEU A 6 -7.19 -0.96 7.01
N ILE A 7 -6.72 -0.41 5.92
CA ILE A 7 -7.39 -0.47 4.63
C ILE A 7 -6.55 -1.34 3.70
N SER A 8 -7.21 -2.30 3.04
CA SER A 8 -6.63 -2.98 1.90
C SER A 8 -6.58 -1.99 0.74
N HIS A 9 -5.41 -1.39 0.53
CA HIS A 9 -5.20 -0.38 -0.49
C HIS A 9 -4.73 -1.02 -1.80
N SER A 10 -4.87 -0.25 -2.89
CA SER A 10 -4.54 -0.58 -4.29
C SER A 10 -5.09 -1.93 -4.77
N GLY A 11 -5.82 -1.94 -5.82
CA GLY A 11 -6.40 -3.14 -6.40
C GLY A 11 -7.94 -3.18 -6.40
N GLY A 12 -8.63 -2.33 -5.59
CA GLY A 12 -10.08 -2.14 -5.64
C GLY A 12 -10.94 -3.36 -5.24
N ILE A 13 -10.35 -4.39 -4.63
CA ILE A 13 -11.09 -5.58 -4.15
C ILE A 13 -12.23 -5.18 -3.20
N GLY A 14 -12.03 -4.12 -2.41
CA GLY A 14 -13.09 -3.58 -1.53
C GLY A 14 -14.31 -3.10 -2.29
N SER A 15 -14.16 -2.52 -3.48
CA SER A 15 -15.29 -2.10 -4.32
C SER A 15 -16.06 -3.32 -4.88
N VAL A 16 -15.36 -4.38 -5.25
CA VAL A 16 -15.98 -5.64 -5.69
C VAL A 16 -16.79 -6.28 -4.55
N PHE A 17 -16.30 -6.22 -3.31
CA PHE A 17 -17.06 -6.67 -2.14
C PHE A 17 -18.32 -5.84 -1.94
N GLY A 18 -18.21 -4.51 -2.09
CA GLY A 18 -19.35 -3.60 -2.00
C GLY A 18 -20.39 -3.87 -3.08
N GLU A 19 -19.98 -4.02 -4.34
CA GLU A 19 -20.85 -4.35 -5.47
C GLU A 19 -21.60 -5.69 -5.27
N LYS A 20 -20.90 -6.67 -4.72
CA LYS A 20 -21.46 -7.99 -4.40
C LYS A 20 -22.20 -8.04 -3.05
N HIS A 21 -22.36 -6.90 -2.39
CA HIS A 21 -22.96 -6.82 -1.04
C HIS A 21 -22.29 -7.75 -0.01
N LEU A 22 -21.00 -8.06 -0.20
CA LEU A 22 -20.26 -8.92 0.70
C LEU A 22 -19.70 -8.09 1.87
N LYS A 23 -20.28 -8.30 3.04
CA LYS A 23 -19.91 -7.54 4.26
C LYS A 23 -18.63 -8.03 4.92
N ALA A 24 -18.47 -9.34 5.02
CA ALA A 24 -17.34 -9.95 5.68
C ALA A 24 -17.13 -11.40 5.21
N ILE A 25 -15.92 -11.90 5.39
CA ILE A 25 -15.58 -13.32 5.24
C ILE A 25 -15.01 -13.78 6.57
N ALA A 26 -15.66 -14.78 7.18
CA ALA A 26 -15.15 -15.44 8.38
C ALA A 26 -14.61 -16.81 8.01
N ILE A 27 -13.38 -17.10 8.43
CA ILE A 27 -12.70 -18.38 8.16
C ILE A 27 -12.28 -19.01 9.50
N ARG A 28 -12.65 -20.26 9.69
CA ARG A 28 -12.18 -21.08 10.79
C ARG A 28 -11.50 -22.32 10.25
N GLY A 29 -10.19 -22.34 10.26
CA GLY A 29 -9.40 -23.52 9.93
C GLY A 29 -9.51 -24.59 11.02
N THR A 30 -9.75 -25.84 10.65
CA THR A 30 -9.87 -26.99 11.57
C THR A 30 -8.85 -28.07 11.28
N GLY A 31 -8.01 -27.92 10.26
CA GLY A 31 -6.99 -28.89 9.87
C GLY A 31 -5.58 -28.29 9.87
N ASP A 32 -4.60 -29.18 9.93
CA ASP A 32 -3.20 -28.82 9.75
C ASP A 32 -2.83 -28.81 8.28
N PHE A 33 -1.82 -28.01 7.92
CA PHE A 33 -1.20 -28.09 6.60
C PHE A 33 0.03 -29.00 6.65
N LYS A 34 0.21 -29.80 5.61
CA LYS A 34 1.37 -30.69 5.49
C LYS A 34 2.49 -29.95 4.74
N LEU A 35 3.64 -29.85 5.37
CA LEU A 35 4.85 -29.37 4.73
C LEU A 35 5.45 -30.49 3.88
N ALA A 36 5.82 -30.18 2.64
CA ALA A 36 6.48 -31.15 1.75
C ALA A 36 7.87 -31.56 2.29
N HIS A 37 8.59 -30.59 2.88
CA HIS A 37 9.93 -30.79 3.41
C HIS A 37 10.11 -30.09 4.76
N ALA A 38 9.50 -30.67 5.82
CA ALA A 38 9.42 -30.03 7.14
C ALA A 38 10.78 -29.66 7.74
N SER A 39 11.77 -30.56 7.69
CA SER A 39 13.12 -30.28 8.23
C SER A 39 13.76 -29.08 7.54
N LYS A 40 13.74 -29.07 6.20
CA LYS A 40 14.30 -27.96 5.42
C LYS A 40 13.56 -26.65 5.69
N PHE A 41 12.24 -26.71 5.85
CA PHE A 41 11.44 -25.53 6.21
C PHE A 41 11.90 -24.95 7.55
N ILE A 42 12.07 -25.78 8.58
CA ILE A 42 12.54 -25.34 9.89
C ILE A 42 13.93 -24.70 9.79
N ASP A 43 14.86 -25.33 9.03
CA ASP A 43 16.21 -24.79 8.83
C ASP A 43 16.18 -23.40 8.15
N ILE A 44 15.37 -23.24 7.10
CA ILE A 44 15.25 -21.98 6.36
C ILE A 44 14.66 -20.90 7.27
N ILE A 45 13.55 -21.19 7.97
CA ILE A 45 12.89 -20.23 8.84
C ILE A 45 13.77 -19.84 10.01
N THR A 46 14.50 -20.80 10.60
CA THR A 46 15.45 -20.53 11.69
C THR A 46 16.54 -19.58 11.22
N LYS A 47 17.16 -19.84 10.06
CA LYS A 47 18.15 -18.95 9.45
C LYS A 47 17.55 -17.58 9.11
N ALA A 48 16.33 -17.53 8.60
CA ALA A 48 15.63 -16.30 8.28
C ALA A 48 15.41 -15.43 9.53
N ILE A 49 14.91 -16.03 10.60
CA ILE A 49 14.68 -15.34 11.88
C ILE A 49 16.00 -14.84 12.47
N GLN A 50 17.03 -15.68 12.44
CA GLN A 50 18.36 -15.28 12.95
C GLN A 50 18.92 -14.12 12.13
N ASN A 51 18.93 -14.23 10.81
CA ASN A 51 19.39 -13.16 9.93
C ASN A 51 18.61 -11.86 10.15
N PHE A 52 17.30 -11.94 10.36
CA PHE A 52 16.49 -10.77 10.69
C PHE A 52 16.92 -10.15 12.03
N ARG A 53 17.10 -10.97 13.07
CA ARG A 53 17.52 -10.48 14.39
C ARG A 53 18.87 -9.77 14.33
N ASP A 54 19.82 -10.35 13.58
CA ASP A 54 21.18 -9.80 13.43
C ASP A 54 21.21 -8.50 12.62
N ASN A 55 20.21 -8.28 11.76
CA ASN A 55 20.15 -7.13 10.86
C ASN A 55 19.00 -6.15 11.15
N LYS A 56 18.21 -6.36 12.22
CA LYS A 56 17.01 -5.57 12.47
C LYS A 56 17.29 -4.06 12.58
N ASP A 57 18.38 -3.67 13.21
CA ASP A 57 18.72 -2.28 13.42
C ASP A 57 19.06 -1.62 12.07
N ARG A 58 19.82 -2.31 11.21
CA ARG A 58 20.07 -1.86 9.83
C ARG A 58 18.80 -1.73 9.00
N ILE A 59 17.82 -2.65 9.17
CA ILE A 59 16.52 -2.56 8.49
C ILE A 59 15.78 -1.31 8.93
N TYR A 60 15.79 -1.01 10.22
CA TYR A 60 15.13 0.18 10.76
C TYR A 60 15.85 1.48 10.37
N GLU A 61 17.19 1.47 10.31
CA GLU A 61 17.97 2.58 9.77
C GLU A 61 17.64 2.82 8.29
N GLN A 62 17.53 1.77 7.48
CA GLN A 62 17.09 1.90 6.09
C GLN A 62 15.70 2.53 5.97
N MET A 63 14.76 2.14 6.84
CA MET A 63 13.43 2.76 6.87
C MET A 63 13.49 4.25 7.27
N ALA A 64 14.36 4.62 8.20
CA ALA A 64 14.56 6.01 8.58
C ALA A 64 15.18 6.81 7.43
N ASN A 65 16.22 6.29 6.79
CA ASN A 65 16.88 6.93 5.64
C ASN A 65 15.89 7.14 4.48
N ILE A 66 14.99 6.17 4.22
CA ILE A 66 13.90 6.33 3.24
C ILE A 66 13.03 7.55 3.58
N CYS A 67 12.69 7.74 4.84
CA CYS A 67 11.89 8.88 5.27
C CYS A 67 12.65 10.21 5.07
N GLU A 68 13.97 10.23 5.28
CA GLU A 68 14.82 11.39 5.01
C GLU A 68 14.92 11.67 3.50
N GLU A 69 15.20 10.66 2.68
CA GLU A 69 15.26 10.77 1.21
C GLU A 69 13.94 11.24 0.61
N LEU A 70 12.82 10.81 1.19
CA LEU A 70 11.48 11.27 0.81
C LEU A 70 11.14 12.66 1.36
N ASN A 71 12.08 13.30 2.06
CA ASN A 71 11.87 14.60 2.68
C ASN A 71 10.55 14.69 3.48
N LEU A 72 10.36 13.77 4.41
CA LEU A 72 9.17 13.69 5.27
C LEU A 72 9.44 14.34 6.64
N PRO A 73 9.44 15.67 6.74
CA PRO A 73 9.89 16.40 7.95
C PRO A 73 9.00 16.14 9.18
N LEU A 74 7.82 15.55 8.96
CA LEU A 74 6.85 15.26 10.02
C LEU A 74 7.00 13.87 10.62
N VAL A 75 7.80 12.98 10.02
CA VAL A 75 7.91 11.58 10.45
C VAL A 75 8.34 11.47 11.90
N GLU A 76 9.34 12.21 12.32
CA GLU A 76 9.81 12.21 13.70
C GLU A 76 8.70 12.65 14.67
N LYS A 77 7.95 13.70 14.32
CA LYS A 77 6.88 14.24 15.15
C LYS A 77 5.69 13.27 15.24
N ILE A 78 5.33 12.66 14.12
CA ILE A 78 4.20 11.72 14.03
C ILE A 78 4.51 10.47 14.84
N TYR A 79 5.73 9.93 14.71
CA TYR A 79 6.11 8.68 15.37
C TYR A 79 6.71 8.88 16.77
N TYR A 80 6.82 10.12 17.24
CA TYR A 80 7.31 10.38 18.59
C TYR A 80 6.44 9.71 19.65
N GLY A 81 7.06 8.86 20.48
CA GLY A 81 6.37 8.11 21.52
C GLY A 81 5.43 7.00 21.01
N SER A 82 5.52 6.62 19.73
CA SER A 82 4.83 5.45 19.20
C SER A 82 5.63 4.17 19.41
N GLU A 83 4.92 3.05 19.34
CA GLU A 83 5.50 1.70 19.38
C GLU A 83 5.44 1.06 18.00
N LYS A 84 6.48 0.30 17.65
CA LYS A 84 6.48 -0.50 16.43
C LYS A 84 5.53 -1.69 16.58
N ARG A 85 4.69 -1.89 15.57
CA ARG A 85 3.75 -3.02 15.51
C ARG A 85 3.92 -3.78 14.19
N GLY A 86 3.80 -5.07 14.27
CA GLY A 86 3.77 -5.95 13.09
C GLY A 86 2.37 -6.47 12.82
N CYS A 87 2.08 -6.78 11.56
CA CYS A 87 0.97 -7.67 11.23
C CYS A 87 1.19 -9.04 11.87
N LEU A 88 0.14 -9.84 12.02
CA LEU A 88 0.25 -11.16 12.65
C LEU A 88 1.38 -12.00 12.03
N GLY A 89 2.36 -12.35 12.86
CA GLY A 89 3.53 -13.14 12.44
C GLY A 89 4.58 -12.39 11.62
N CYS A 90 4.43 -11.08 11.36
CA CYS A 90 5.38 -10.30 10.58
C CYS A 90 6.51 -9.76 11.48
N PRO A 91 7.77 -10.12 11.20
CA PRO A 91 8.91 -9.64 11.98
C PRO A 91 9.36 -8.21 11.62
N ILE A 92 8.96 -7.67 10.45
CA ILE A 92 9.39 -6.35 9.98
C ILE A 92 8.84 -5.22 10.88
N ALA A 93 7.61 -5.41 11.42
CA ALA A 93 6.98 -4.45 12.32
C ALA A 93 7.05 -2.99 11.80
N CYS A 94 6.66 -2.79 10.53
CA CYS A 94 6.73 -1.48 9.86
C CYS A 94 5.59 -0.53 10.25
N LEU A 95 4.60 -1.00 10.98
CA LEU A 95 3.52 -0.16 11.48
C LEU A 95 3.95 0.58 12.74
N GLN A 96 3.36 1.74 12.97
CA GLN A 96 3.52 2.50 14.19
C GLN A 96 2.17 2.62 14.88
N GLN A 97 2.16 2.47 16.19
CA GLN A 97 0.97 2.59 17.02
C GLN A 97 1.23 3.51 18.18
N LYS A 98 0.29 4.40 18.46
CA LYS A 98 0.30 5.25 19.65
C LYS A 98 -1.00 5.03 20.39
N GLN A 99 -0.90 4.58 21.63
CA GLN A 99 -2.06 4.07 22.38
C GLN A 99 -2.75 2.93 21.61
N GLU A 100 -4.02 3.06 21.27
CA GLU A 100 -4.79 2.06 20.51
C GLU A 100 -4.91 2.41 19.01
N GLU A 101 -4.34 3.54 18.55
CA GLU A 101 -4.47 4.03 17.20
C GLU A 101 -3.23 3.71 16.35
N PHE A 102 -3.45 3.16 15.15
CA PHE A 102 -2.40 3.06 14.16
C PHE A 102 -2.14 4.42 13.51
N LEU A 103 -0.85 4.73 13.35
CA LEU A 103 -0.40 5.94 12.68
C LEU A 103 -0.23 5.69 11.17
N PRO A 104 -0.30 6.74 10.34
CA PRO A 104 -0.09 6.61 8.90
C PRO A 104 1.28 5.97 8.60
N HIS A 105 1.29 4.98 7.71
CA HIS A 105 2.54 4.42 7.20
C HIS A 105 3.29 5.48 6.37
N PHE A 106 4.61 5.40 6.27
CA PHE A 106 5.42 6.40 5.57
C PHE A 106 5.01 6.61 4.10
N THR A 107 4.55 5.57 3.38
CA THR A 107 3.98 5.75 2.03
C THR A 107 2.71 6.59 2.03
N THR A 108 1.86 6.42 3.03
CA THR A 108 0.67 7.27 3.21
C THR A 108 1.06 8.70 3.53
N LEU A 109 2.04 8.88 4.44
CA LEU A 109 2.59 10.20 4.76
C LEU A 109 3.13 10.90 3.52
N PHE A 110 3.92 10.18 2.72
CA PHE A 110 4.42 10.70 1.45
C PHE A 110 3.29 11.20 0.55
N CYS A 111 2.25 10.39 0.34
CA CYS A 111 1.14 10.80 -0.52
C CYS A 111 0.37 12.01 0.04
N LEU A 112 0.10 12.05 1.33
CA LEU A 112 -0.60 13.17 1.95
C LEU A 112 0.23 14.46 1.93
N THR A 113 1.54 14.38 2.14
CA THR A 113 2.42 15.55 2.11
C THR A 113 2.71 16.02 0.68
N HIS A 114 3.24 15.15 -0.19
CA HIS A 114 3.71 15.55 -1.52
C HIS A 114 2.58 15.76 -2.52
N LEU A 115 1.54 14.92 -2.49
CA LEU A 115 0.45 15.05 -3.44
C LEU A 115 -0.60 16.07 -3.03
N LEU A 116 -0.90 16.16 -1.73
CA LEU A 116 -1.91 17.10 -1.22
C LEU A 116 -1.33 18.36 -0.60
N GLY A 117 -0.01 18.42 -0.38
CA GLY A 117 0.64 19.58 0.25
C GLY A 117 0.31 19.75 1.73
N LEU A 118 0.00 18.66 2.44
CA LEU A 118 -0.34 18.70 3.85
C LEU A 118 0.92 18.58 4.70
N TYR A 119 1.21 19.61 5.47
CA TYR A 119 2.40 19.66 6.31
C TYR A 119 2.08 19.88 7.81
N ARG A 120 0.80 19.91 8.16
CA ARG A 120 0.36 20.02 9.55
C ARG A 120 -0.01 18.65 10.08
N LEU A 121 0.59 18.29 11.21
CA LEU A 121 0.40 16.97 11.83
C LEU A 121 -1.09 16.67 12.09
N GLU A 122 -1.80 17.63 12.65
CA GLU A 122 -3.22 17.49 13.01
C GLU A 122 -4.08 17.18 11.78
N GLU A 123 -3.83 17.88 10.67
CA GLU A 123 -4.55 17.68 9.41
C GLU A 123 -4.29 16.27 8.83
N ILE A 124 -3.04 15.83 8.84
CA ILE A 124 -2.66 14.50 8.37
C ILE A 124 -3.36 13.40 9.19
N LEU A 125 -3.33 13.50 10.51
CA LEU A 125 -3.96 12.52 11.38
C LEU A 125 -5.48 12.51 11.23
N VAL A 126 -6.11 13.69 11.14
CA VAL A 126 -7.57 13.78 10.90
C VAL A 126 -7.95 13.12 9.58
N ILE A 127 -7.27 13.44 8.47
CA ILE A 127 -7.52 12.81 7.17
C ILE A 127 -7.35 11.30 7.27
N TYR A 128 -6.24 10.86 7.84
CA TYR A 128 -5.94 9.44 7.93
C TYR A 128 -7.04 8.68 8.68
N HIS A 129 -7.40 9.13 9.86
CA HIS A 129 -8.44 8.48 10.67
C HIS A 129 -9.84 8.54 10.04
N LEU A 130 -10.19 9.66 9.39
CA LEU A 130 -11.44 9.74 8.63
C LEU A 130 -11.47 8.79 7.45
N CYS A 131 -10.36 8.66 6.72
CA CYS A 131 -10.22 7.68 5.65
C CYS A 131 -10.43 6.25 6.18
N LEU A 132 -9.78 5.89 7.28
CA LEU A 132 -9.98 4.59 7.93
C LEU A 132 -11.44 4.36 8.31
N LYS A 133 -12.07 5.34 8.95
CA LYS A 133 -13.46 5.27 9.39
C LYS A 133 -14.45 5.11 8.22
N LYS A 134 -14.22 5.81 7.13
CA LYS A 134 -15.05 5.75 5.92
C LYS A 134 -14.69 4.60 4.98
N GLY A 135 -13.59 3.92 5.22
CA GLY A 135 -13.08 2.85 4.35
C GLY A 135 -12.51 3.36 3.04
N ILE A 136 -11.97 4.56 3.03
CA ILE A 136 -11.30 5.18 1.88
C ILE A 136 -9.80 4.97 2.01
N ASP A 137 -9.15 4.55 0.93
CA ASP A 137 -7.70 4.48 0.86
C ASP A 137 -7.11 5.90 0.77
N PRO A 138 -6.32 6.36 1.75
CA PRO A 138 -5.75 7.71 1.74
C PRO A 138 -4.76 7.93 0.58
N ILE A 139 -4.11 6.89 0.06
CA ILE A 139 -3.24 6.97 -1.11
C ILE A 139 -4.10 7.21 -2.35
N ALA A 140 -5.16 6.44 -2.55
CA ALA A 140 -6.08 6.61 -3.67
C ALA A 140 -6.76 7.98 -3.65
N LEU A 141 -7.17 8.45 -2.46
CA LEU A 141 -7.68 9.81 -2.26
C LEU A 141 -6.67 10.87 -2.72
N SER A 142 -5.42 10.75 -2.30
CA SER A 142 -4.36 11.70 -2.63
C SER A 142 -4.12 11.78 -4.15
N VAL A 143 -4.06 10.63 -4.81
CA VAL A 143 -3.85 10.56 -6.27
C VAL A 143 -5.04 11.12 -7.03
N ALA A 144 -6.27 10.77 -6.64
CA ALA A 144 -7.48 11.29 -7.28
C ALA A 144 -7.61 12.81 -7.10
N ALA A 145 -7.38 13.33 -5.91
CA ALA A 145 -7.41 14.76 -5.63
C ALA A 145 -6.36 15.50 -6.46
N ARG A 146 -5.16 14.95 -6.62
CA ARG A 146 -4.11 15.53 -7.47
C ARG A 146 -4.53 15.62 -8.94
N CYS A 147 -5.21 14.57 -9.45
CA CYS A 147 -5.79 14.61 -10.80
C CYS A 147 -6.86 15.69 -10.94
N VAL A 148 -7.76 15.85 -9.97
CA VAL A 148 -8.79 16.90 -10.02
C VAL A 148 -8.17 18.29 -9.95
N ILE A 149 -7.16 18.52 -9.13
CA ILE A 149 -6.40 19.79 -9.10
C ILE A 149 -5.83 20.11 -10.48
N GLU A 150 -5.28 19.13 -11.16
CA GLU A 150 -4.74 19.31 -12.52
C GLU A 150 -5.84 19.63 -13.52
N LEU A 151 -7.01 18.97 -13.43
CA LEU A 151 -8.16 19.29 -14.29
C LEU A 151 -8.66 20.72 -14.11
N VAL A 152 -8.68 21.21 -12.88
CA VAL A 152 -9.03 22.62 -12.58
C VAL A 152 -8.01 23.55 -13.18
N LYS A 153 -6.70 23.28 -13.03
CA LYS A 153 -5.63 24.09 -13.63
C LYS A 153 -5.72 24.17 -15.15
N GLN A 154 -6.10 23.06 -15.79
CA GLN A 154 -6.30 23.02 -17.25
C GLN A 154 -7.64 23.60 -17.71
N GLY A 155 -8.49 24.09 -16.80
CA GLY A 155 -9.82 24.62 -17.10
C GLY A 155 -10.82 23.56 -17.62
N LYS A 156 -10.50 22.27 -17.49
CA LYS A 156 -11.35 21.16 -17.93
C LYS A 156 -12.56 20.92 -17.02
N VAL A 157 -12.44 21.29 -15.75
CA VAL A 157 -13.53 21.32 -14.79
C VAL A 157 -13.55 22.67 -14.10
N LYS A 158 -14.74 23.13 -13.71
CA LYS A 158 -14.86 24.36 -12.92
C LYS A 158 -14.24 24.12 -11.55
N GLU A 159 -13.67 25.19 -11.00
CA GLU A 159 -13.23 25.22 -9.62
C GLU A 159 -14.43 24.86 -8.72
N THR A 160 -14.61 23.59 -8.52
CA THR A 160 -15.49 23.09 -7.45
C THR A 160 -14.72 23.30 -6.17
N SER A 161 -15.41 23.43 -5.07
CA SER A 161 -14.97 23.69 -3.69
C SER A 161 -13.85 22.78 -3.15
N LEU A 162 -12.98 22.25 -4.01
CA LEU A 162 -11.74 21.58 -3.60
C LEU A 162 -10.80 22.57 -2.92
N LYS A 163 -11.31 23.20 -1.86
CA LYS A 163 -10.45 23.79 -0.85
C LYS A 163 -9.74 22.62 -0.18
N ILE A 164 -8.52 22.33 -0.63
CA ILE A 164 -7.63 21.35 0.00
C ILE A 164 -7.51 21.60 1.52
N GLY A 165 -7.94 22.76 1.99
CA GLY A 165 -8.03 23.11 3.42
C GLY A 165 -9.27 22.60 4.15
N ASP A 166 -10.29 22.09 3.46
CA ASP A 166 -11.44 21.44 4.10
C ASP A 166 -11.36 19.93 3.94
N ILE A 167 -10.71 19.32 4.89
CA ILE A 167 -10.36 17.91 4.95
C ILE A 167 -11.59 17.01 4.97
N GLU A 168 -12.60 17.40 5.71
CA GLU A 168 -13.82 16.63 5.85
C GLU A 168 -14.63 16.66 4.55
N GLU A 169 -14.65 17.78 3.86
CA GLU A 169 -15.28 17.92 2.55
C GLU A 169 -14.60 17.04 1.51
N LEU A 170 -13.28 16.98 1.49
CA LEU A 170 -12.52 16.15 0.54
C LEU A 170 -12.87 14.65 0.68
N ILE A 171 -13.01 14.17 1.89
CA ILE A 171 -13.36 12.79 2.19
C ILE A 171 -14.85 12.53 1.87
N ASN A 172 -15.71 13.46 2.15
CA ASN A 172 -17.13 13.36 1.82
C ASN A 172 -17.32 13.34 0.30
N LEU A 173 -16.58 14.17 -0.43
CA LEU A 173 -16.56 14.14 -1.90
C LEU A 173 -16.04 12.80 -2.45
N MET A 174 -15.04 12.19 -1.84
CA MET A 174 -14.57 10.86 -2.25
C MET A 174 -15.62 9.78 -2.01
N ALA A 175 -16.44 9.93 -0.98
CA ALA A 175 -17.54 9.01 -0.67
C ALA A 175 -18.81 9.27 -1.50
N ASP A 176 -18.97 10.45 -2.06
CA ASP A 176 -20.15 10.84 -2.87
C ASP A 176 -20.01 10.29 -4.30
N GLN A 177 -20.93 9.40 -4.70
CA GLN A 177 -20.95 8.79 -6.04
C GLN A 177 -21.06 9.80 -7.19
N ASN A 178 -21.57 11.00 -6.94
CA ASN A 178 -21.71 12.07 -7.94
C ASN A 178 -20.46 12.95 -8.04
N SER A 179 -19.51 12.77 -7.15
CA SER A 179 -18.27 13.54 -7.12
C SER A 179 -17.26 13.05 -8.14
N LEU A 180 -16.44 13.96 -8.66
CA LEU A 180 -15.29 13.63 -9.49
C LEU A 180 -14.28 12.76 -8.74
N LEU A 181 -14.06 13.02 -7.46
CA LEU A 181 -13.13 12.24 -6.64
C LEU A 181 -13.53 10.77 -6.51
N HIS A 182 -14.84 10.48 -6.45
CA HIS A 182 -15.34 9.11 -6.37
C HIS A 182 -14.98 8.26 -7.58
N LYS A 183 -14.84 8.87 -8.75
CA LYS A 183 -14.44 8.16 -9.98
C LYS A 183 -13.07 7.50 -9.86
N GLY A 184 -12.19 8.05 -9.02
CA GLY A 184 -10.80 7.63 -8.91
C GLY A 184 -9.92 8.13 -10.05
N ALA A 185 -8.62 8.15 -9.82
CA ALA A 185 -7.64 8.81 -10.70
C ALA A 185 -7.60 8.23 -12.14
N ALA A 186 -7.71 6.91 -12.27
CA ALA A 186 -7.62 6.26 -13.58
C ALA A 186 -8.80 6.63 -14.51
N ARG A 187 -10.03 6.61 -13.98
CA ARG A 187 -11.22 7.03 -14.74
C ARG A 187 -11.18 8.52 -15.08
N LEU A 188 -10.75 9.36 -14.14
CA LEU A 188 -10.56 10.78 -14.41
C LEU A 188 -9.57 11.00 -15.54
N ALA A 189 -8.46 10.26 -15.54
CA ALA A 189 -7.45 10.37 -16.58
C ALA A 189 -8.02 10.07 -17.96
N GLN A 190 -8.79 8.98 -18.11
CA GLN A 190 -9.41 8.59 -19.37
C GLN A 190 -10.51 9.56 -19.81
N GLU A 191 -11.43 9.90 -18.90
CA GLU A 191 -12.60 10.73 -19.24
C GLU A 191 -12.22 12.15 -19.66
N TYR A 192 -11.17 12.70 -19.06
CA TYR A 192 -10.74 14.09 -19.28
C TYR A 192 -9.45 14.21 -20.11
N ASN A 193 -8.95 13.12 -20.69
CA ASN A 193 -7.74 13.09 -21.53
C ASN A 193 -6.53 13.72 -20.79
N ILE A 194 -6.20 13.19 -19.61
CA ILE A 194 -5.00 13.52 -18.81
C ILE A 194 -4.15 12.29 -18.51
N GLU A 195 -4.19 11.26 -19.38
CA GLU A 195 -3.48 10.01 -19.17
C GLU A 195 -1.97 10.20 -19.04
N GLU A 196 -1.39 11.13 -19.81
CA GLU A 196 0.05 11.43 -19.72
C GLU A 196 0.42 12.03 -18.35
N TYR A 197 -0.41 12.92 -17.82
CA TYR A 197 -0.24 13.45 -16.47
C TYR A 197 -0.34 12.32 -15.43
N PHE A 198 -1.33 11.45 -15.56
CA PHE A 198 -1.52 10.32 -14.66
C PHE A 198 -0.37 9.30 -14.72
N LYS A 199 0.17 9.03 -15.92
CA LYS A 199 1.38 8.21 -16.10
C LYS A 199 2.59 8.86 -15.43
N GLY A 200 2.76 10.18 -15.55
CA GLY A 200 3.79 10.95 -14.88
C GLY A 200 3.70 10.79 -13.34
N LEU A 201 2.51 10.96 -12.81
CA LEU A 201 2.24 10.79 -11.37
C LEU A 201 2.51 9.37 -10.88
N LYS A 202 2.11 8.36 -11.64
CA LYS A 202 2.45 6.95 -11.36
C LYS A 202 3.96 6.71 -11.38
N LYS A 203 4.67 7.30 -12.33
CA LYS A 203 6.12 7.19 -12.42
C LYS A 203 6.79 7.79 -11.18
N GLU A 204 6.38 8.99 -10.78
CA GLU A 204 6.86 9.65 -9.57
C GLU A 204 6.64 8.78 -8.32
N LEU A 205 5.43 8.24 -8.12
CA LEU A 205 5.13 7.32 -7.02
C LEU A 205 6.00 6.04 -7.07
N ASN A 206 6.22 5.50 -8.25
CA ASN A 206 7.06 4.31 -8.42
C ASN A 206 8.54 4.60 -8.16
N GLU A 207 9.04 5.76 -8.52
CA GLU A 207 10.41 6.18 -8.21
C GLU A 207 10.63 6.25 -6.70
N HIS A 208 9.66 6.77 -5.95
CA HIS A 208 9.70 6.78 -4.48
C HIS A 208 9.60 5.38 -3.88
N LEU A 209 8.78 4.50 -4.44
CA LEU A 209 8.76 3.08 -4.05
C LEU A 209 10.08 2.38 -4.41
N GLY A 210 10.75 2.81 -5.48
CA GLY A 210 12.08 2.32 -5.87
C GLY A 210 13.16 2.66 -4.84
N ILE A 211 13.08 3.81 -4.20
CA ILE A 211 13.96 4.17 -3.07
C ILE A 211 13.81 3.14 -1.94
N ILE A 212 12.58 2.71 -1.67
CA ILE A 212 12.27 1.73 -0.62
C ILE A 212 12.83 0.34 -0.93
N PHE A 213 12.67 -0.13 -2.15
CA PHE A 213 12.92 -1.52 -2.52
C PHE A 213 14.14 -1.74 -3.44
N GLY A 214 14.81 -0.67 -3.85
CA GLY A 214 15.91 -0.72 -4.81
C GLY A 214 15.43 -0.66 -6.27
N ASN A 215 16.12 -1.35 -7.18
CA ASN A 215 15.86 -1.24 -8.61
C ASN A 215 14.40 -1.51 -9.00
N LEU A 216 13.71 -0.49 -9.51
CA LEU A 216 12.29 -0.46 -9.88
C LEU A 216 11.82 -1.59 -10.80
N ASN A 217 12.64 -1.96 -11.81
CA ASN A 217 12.24 -3.00 -12.75
C ASN A 217 12.16 -4.38 -12.07
N GLN A 218 13.06 -4.66 -11.16
CA GLN A 218 13.02 -5.91 -10.38
C GLN A 218 11.92 -5.88 -9.32
N VAL A 219 11.61 -4.71 -8.78
CA VAL A 219 10.55 -4.53 -7.78
C VAL A 219 9.20 -4.85 -8.39
N ASN A 220 8.85 -4.26 -9.53
CA ASN A 220 7.54 -4.48 -10.17
C ASN A 220 7.29 -5.96 -10.46
N GLU A 221 8.28 -6.68 -10.96
CA GLU A 221 8.14 -8.12 -11.22
C GLU A 221 7.93 -8.92 -9.94
N LYS A 222 8.73 -8.67 -8.91
CA LYS A 222 8.62 -9.33 -7.62
C LYS A 222 7.33 -8.99 -6.89
N MET A 223 6.85 -7.75 -6.99
CA MET A 223 5.58 -7.32 -6.41
C MET A 223 4.40 -8.17 -6.88
N HIS A 224 4.28 -8.40 -8.19
CA HIS A 224 3.20 -9.25 -8.72
C HIS A 224 3.27 -10.69 -8.20
N ILE A 225 4.48 -11.22 -8.03
CA ILE A 225 4.67 -12.57 -7.47
C ILE A 225 4.28 -12.59 -5.99
N LEU A 226 4.71 -11.60 -5.23
CA LEU A 226 4.38 -11.49 -3.80
C LEU A 226 2.88 -11.32 -3.58
N ASP A 227 2.22 -10.47 -4.38
CA ASP A 227 0.76 -10.28 -4.33
C ASP A 227 0.03 -11.59 -4.64
N ALA A 228 0.48 -12.34 -5.66
CA ALA A 228 -0.09 -13.64 -6.00
C ALA A 228 0.10 -14.69 -4.89
N LEU A 229 1.15 -14.55 -4.09
CA LEU A 229 1.42 -15.40 -2.91
C LEU A 229 0.74 -14.88 -1.63
N GLY A 230 0.12 -13.70 -1.67
CA GLY A 230 -0.45 -13.05 -0.49
C GLY A 230 0.61 -12.55 0.50
N ILE A 231 1.81 -12.24 0.01
CA ILE A 231 2.95 -11.80 0.82
C ILE A 231 3.14 -10.30 0.68
N CYS A 232 3.19 -9.59 1.81
CA CYS A 232 3.45 -8.16 1.82
C CYS A 232 4.85 -7.84 1.25
N PRO A 233 5.00 -6.90 0.30
CA PRO A 233 6.28 -6.58 -0.30
C PRO A 233 7.33 -6.04 0.67
N TYR A 234 6.91 -5.41 1.76
CA TYR A 234 7.83 -4.94 2.81
C TYR A 234 8.64 -6.06 3.48
N ILE A 235 8.24 -7.32 3.29
CA ILE A 235 9.03 -8.47 3.75
C ILE A 235 10.44 -8.47 3.11
N LEU A 236 10.59 -7.93 1.91
CA LEU A 236 11.86 -7.84 1.19
C LEU A 236 12.90 -6.96 1.90
N LEU A 237 12.50 -6.10 2.83
CA LEU A 237 13.42 -5.33 3.65
C LEU A 237 14.29 -6.22 4.56
N GLY A 238 13.77 -7.37 4.97
CA GLY A 238 14.49 -8.28 5.87
C GLY A 238 14.71 -9.70 5.31
N PHE A 239 14.01 -10.05 4.23
CA PHE A 239 14.03 -11.42 3.68
C PHE A 239 14.28 -11.36 2.17
N PRO A 240 15.45 -11.82 1.68
CA PRO A 240 15.74 -11.88 0.25
C PRO A 240 14.69 -12.71 -0.51
N PHE A 241 14.40 -12.32 -1.74
CA PHE A 241 13.40 -13.00 -2.57
C PHE A 241 13.74 -14.49 -2.80
N GLU A 242 15.01 -14.84 -2.91
CA GLU A 242 15.45 -16.23 -3.03
C GLU A 242 15.05 -17.08 -1.81
N MET A 243 15.08 -16.51 -0.62
CA MET A 243 14.62 -17.18 0.61
C MET A 243 13.11 -17.45 0.57
N ILE A 244 12.34 -16.54 -0.01
CA ILE A 244 10.88 -16.73 -0.22
C ILE A 244 10.65 -17.90 -1.17
N LYS A 245 11.42 -18.00 -2.26
CA LYS A 245 11.36 -19.10 -3.22
C LYS A 245 11.70 -20.45 -2.58
N GLU A 246 12.76 -20.49 -1.81
CA GLU A 246 13.14 -21.70 -1.08
C GLU A 246 12.06 -22.10 -0.06
N THR A 247 11.50 -21.14 0.66
CA THR A 247 10.39 -21.39 1.60
C THR A 247 9.19 -21.97 0.85
N PHE A 248 8.79 -21.38 -0.27
CA PHE A 248 7.71 -21.90 -1.09
C PHE A 248 7.94 -23.36 -1.50
N LYS A 249 9.16 -23.70 -1.95
CA LYS A 249 9.53 -25.06 -2.32
C LYS A 249 9.43 -26.04 -1.15
N THR A 250 9.87 -25.63 0.02
CA THR A 250 9.81 -26.52 1.21
C THR A 250 8.39 -26.74 1.74
N VAL A 251 7.51 -25.76 1.55
CA VAL A 251 6.09 -25.85 1.93
C VAL A 251 5.31 -26.69 0.92
N THR A 252 5.47 -26.42 -0.37
CA THR A 252 4.62 -26.98 -1.42
C THR A 252 5.21 -28.22 -2.13
N GLY A 253 6.54 -28.43 -2.04
CA GLY A 253 7.27 -29.42 -2.81
C GLY A 253 7.49 -29.03 -4.28
N LYS A 254 7.09 -27.82 -4.67
CA LYS A 254 7.16 -27.33 -6.06
C LYS A 254 8.10 -26.15 -6.17
N GLU A 255 8.76 -26.01 -7.32
CA GLU A 255 9.45 -24.76 -7.67
C GLU A 255 8.44 -23.63 -7.89
N LEU A 256 8.84 -22.42 -7.53
CA LEU A 256 8.04 -21.23 -7.81
C LEU A 256 8.13 -20.92 -9.30
N ASP A 257 7.04 -21.06 -10.01
CA ASP A 257 6.94 -20.64 -11.42
C ASP A 257 6.69 -19.11 -11.48
N GLU A 258 7.80 -18.37 -11.45
CA GLU A 258 7.79 -16.90 -11.50
C GLU A 258 7.12 -16.37 -12.77
N GLY A 259 7.36 -17.03 -13.92
CA GLY A 259 6.77 -16.64 -15.20
C GLY A 259 5.25 -16.77 -15.21
N SER A 260 4.71 -17.89 -14.71
CA SER A 260 3.27 -18.08 -14.61
C SER A 260 2.62 -17.11 -13.64
N LEU A 261 3.23 -16.85 -12.49
CA LEU A 261 2.69 -15.91 -11.50
C LEU A 261 2.74 -14.46 -12.01
N LYS A 262 3.84 -14.06 -12.65
CA LYS A 262 3.97 -12.76 -13.31
C LYS A 262 2.88 -12.56 -14.37
N ASN A 263 2.70 -13.54 -15.25
CA ASN A 263 1.69 -13.46 -16.31
C ASN A 263 0.26 -13.41 -15.75
N ARG A 264 -0.03 -14.14 -14.68
CA ARG A 264 -1.33 -14.05 -13.99
C ARG A 264 -1.54 -12.69 -13.35
N GLY A 265 -0.52 -12.14 -12.71
CA GLY A 265 -0.59 -10.80 -12.12
C GLY A 265 -0.80 -9.71 -13.17
N LEU A 266 -0.08 -9.77 -14.29
CA LEU A 266 -0.25 -8.83 -15.41
C LEU A 266 -1.64 -8.96 -16.04
N LYS A 267 -2.12 -10.17 -16.31
CA LYS A 267 -3.46 -10.40 -16.84
C LYS A 267 -4.53 -9.90 -15.89
N TRP A 268 -4.37 -10.13 -14.59
CA TRP A 268 -5.28 -9.60 -13.59
C TRP A 268 -5.32 -8.07 -13.61
N MET A 269 -4.17 -7.40 -13.76
CA MET A 269 -4.11 -5.94 -13.88
C MET A 269 -4.78 -5.44 -15.17
N GLU A 270 -4.62 -6.14 -16.29
CA GLU A 270 -5.29 -5.83 -17.55
C GLU A 270 -6.81 -5.98 -17.41
N ASP A 271 -7.26 -7.13 -16.91
CA ASP A 271 -8.69 -7.40 -16.66
C ASP A 271 -9.27 -6.39 -15.66
N TYR A 272 -8.51 -5.99 -14.66
CA TYR A 272 -8.93 -5.01 -13.66
C TYR A 272 -9.03 -3.57 -14.20
N THR A 273 -8.20 -3.19 -15.15
CA THR A 273 -8.32 -1.89 -15.83
C THR A 273 -9.55 -1.81 -16.72
N VAL A 274 -10.10 -2.94 -17.15
CA VAL A 274 -11.35 -3.01 -17.94
C VAL A 274 -12.61 -2.86 -17.05
N PHE A 275 -12.51 -3.24 -15.75
CA PHE A 275 -13.64 -3.18 -14.79
C PHE A 275 -13.69 -1.89 -13.96
N ARG A 276 -12.80 -0.91 -14.22
CA ARG A 276 -12.79 0.40 -13.55
C ARG A 276 -13.21 1.52 -14.51
#